data_ce33e56509b0d61f817fdce3a665ec07
#
_entry.id   ce33e56509b0d61f817fdce3a665ec07
#
_cell.length_a   1.000
_cell.length_b   1.000
_cell.length_c   1.000
_cell.angle_alpha   90.00
_cell.angle_beta   90.00
_cell.angle_gamma   90.00
#
_symmetry.space_group_name_H-M   'P 1'
#
loop_
_entity.id
_entity.type
_entity.pdbx_description
1 polymer ?
#
loop_
_entity_poly.entity_id
_entity_poly.type
_entity_poly.pdbx_seq_one_letter_code
_entity_poly.pdbx_strand_id
1 'polypeptide(L)'
;MRNIIFAVAVACVAAGCATKQVERTSVRFMHWSVSHFSDGTYSVASIPESEGKRMAAKYVKFLNSVDADIVGITEYNEDFTTNGSMKASTALFKGYEKSVGPAKGDVCNAIFYKSAKAAKIDEKDVFFENHFEDTYYKAVKLNISGVPVWFVQTHLDSNTYLSGHRRDREEQMKKLIEDFRNEPHVVIAGDFRVGVRIPGKPCFPAPEEYDVFEKAGFELANLFGTGTYPVDSPIQPLDNIILKGVGISEVRFLEADHLSDHLAISCKLSIYDGE
;
A
#
# COMPACT_ATOMS: atom_id res chain seq x y z
N MET A 1 17.28 3.88 -21.00
CA MET A 1 16.60 3.72 -19.70
C MET A 1 17.39 4.52 -18.66
N ARG A 2 16.87 5.65 -18.23
CA ARG A 2 17.49 6.50 -17.19
C ARG A 2 16.73 6.28 -15.90
N ASN A 3 17.34 5.55 -14.97
CA ASN A 3 16.84 5.44 -13.60
C ASN A 3 17.02 6.80 -12.92
N ILE A 4 15.93 7.53 -12.70
CA ILE A 4 15.94 8.73 -11.87
C ILE A 4 15.78 8.26 -10.43
N ILE A 5 16.90 8.13 -9.71
CA ILE A 5 16.91 7.83 -8.29
C ILE A 5 16.86 9.17 -7.56
N PHE A 6 15.72 9.53 -7.00
CA PHE A 6 15.65 10.59 -6.00
C PHE A 6 15.84 9.96 -4.62
N ALA A 7 17.04 10.10 -4.07
CA ALA A 7 17.27 9.79 -2.67
C ALA A 7 16.95 11.02 -1.84
N VAL A 8 15.83 11.01 -1.13
CA VAL A 8 15.50 12.05 -0.16
C VAL A 8 15.96 11.58 1.22
N ALA A 9 16.99 12.23 1.74
CA ALA A 9 17.43 12.05 3.12
C ALA A 9 16.59 12.99 4.00
N VAL A 10 15.66 12.45 4.78
CA VAL A 10 14.92 13.22 5.80
C VAL A 10 15.72 13.16 7.10
N ALA A 11 16.34 14.28 7.48
CA ALA A 11 16.92 14.47 8.80
C ALA A 11 15.87 15.17 9.68
N CYS A 12 15.16 14.42 10.52
CA CYS A 12 14.34 15.00 11.57
C CYS A 12 15.24 15.35 12.76
N VAL A 13 15.43 16.65 13.01
CA VAL A 13 16.02 17.15 14.26
C VAL A 13 14.86 17.58 15.18
N ALA A 14 14.43 16.69 16.06
CA ALA A 14 13.60 17.04 17.20
C ALA A 14 14.47 17.01 18.45
N ALA A 15 14.79 18.19 18.99
CA ALA A 15 15.48 18.33 20.28
C ALA A 15 14.46 18.16 21.41
N GLY A 16 14.30 16.96 21.89
CA GLY A 16 13.68 16.58 23.15
C GLY A 16 14.44 15.38 23.71
N CYS A 17 14.60 15.23 25.00
CA CYS A 17 15.23 14.05 25.60
C CYS A 17 14.46 12.77 25.21
N ALA A 18 14.70 12.32 24.01
CA ALA A 18 14.20 11.03 23.54
C ALA A 18 15.15 9.98 24.09
N THR A 19 14.66 9.10 24.92
CA THR A 19 15.27 7.79 25.14
C THR A 19 15.59 7.21 23.78
N LYS A 20 16.87 6.90 23.54
CA LYS A 20 17.33 6.43 22.24
C LYS A 20 16.71 5.05 22.01
N GLN A 21 15.60 5.00 21.25
CA GLN A 21 14.97 3.73 20.88
C GLN A 21 16.00 2.88 20.13
N VAL A 22 16.20 1.66 20.56
CA VAL A 22 17.13 0.73 19.92
C VAL A 22 16.39 0.00 18.83
N GLU A 23 16.87 0.15 17.59
CA GLU A 23 16.36 -0.63 16.46
C GLU A 23 16.60 -2.12 16.73
N ARG A 24 15.53 -2.89 16.84
CA ARG A 24 15.59 -4.33 17.05
C ARG A 24 15.81 -5.08 15.75
N THR A 25 15.13 -4.68 14.70
CA THR A 25 15.22 -5.29 13.37
C THR A 25 14.67 -4.36 12.30
N SER A 26 14.92 -4.72 11.05
CA SER A 26 14.31 -4.04 9.93
C SER A 26 13.73 -5.02 8.92
N VAL A 27 12.68 -4.59 8.22
CA VAL A 27 12.06 -5.33 7.12
C VAL A 27 11.86 -4.41 5.93
N ARG A 28 11.94 -4.96 4.72
CA ARG A 28 11.56 -4.24 3.51
C ARG A 28 10.07 -4.43 3.26
N PHE A 29 9.38 -3.32 3.15
CA PHE A 29 7.95 -3.27 2.83
C PHE A 29 7.75 -2.69 1.43
N MET A 30 6.75 -3.20 0.72
CA MET A 30 6.28 -2.65 -0.54
C MET A 30 4.76 -2.56 -0.53
N HIS A 31 4.24 -1.42 -0.97
CA HIS A 31 2.84 -1.24 -1.36
C HIS A 31 2.73 -1.09 -2.87
N TRP A 32 1.70 -1.70 -3.46
CA TRP A 32 1.42 -1.57 -4.88
C TRP A 32 -0.07 -1.77 -5.19
N SER A 33 -0.67 -0.82 -5.90
CA SER A 33 -1.97 -0.98 -6.54
C SER A 33 -1.74 -1.65 -7.90
N VAL A 34 -2.30 -2.84 -8.11
CA VAL A 34 -1.89 -3.69 -9.25
C VAL A 34 -2.88 -3.68 -10.40
N SER A 35 -3.95 -2.86 -10.33
CA SER A 35 -4.96 -2.78 -11.39
C SER A 35 -5.44 -4.18 -11.83
N HIS A 36 -5.73 -5.04 -10.87
CA HIS A 36 -6.14 -6.45 -11.07
C HIS A 36 -5.14 -7.30 -11.87
N PHE A 37 -3.85 -6.92 -11.87
CA PHE A 37 -2.81 -7.47 -12.73
C PHE A 37 -3.04 -7.23 -14.22
N SER A 38 -3.82 -6.21 -14.58
CA SER A 38 -4.00 -5.77 -15.95
C SER A 38 -2.88 -4.78 -16.32
N ASP A 39 -2.24 -5.03 -17.46
CA ASP A 39 -1.25 -4.11 -18.02
C ASP A 39 -1.89 -2.97 -18.84
N GLY A 40 -3.18 -2.68 -18.60
CA GLY A 40 -3.96 -1.73 -19.36
C GLY A 40 -4.44 -2.24 -20.73
N THR A 41 -3.98 -3.39 -21.17
CA THR A 41 -4.39 -4.02 -22.43
C THR A 41 -5.75 -4.74 -22.28
N TYR A 42 -6.05 -5.18 -21.05
CA TYR A 42 -7.25 -5.96 -20.74
C TYR A 42 -8.15 -5.16 -19.79
N SER A 43 -9.38 -4.97 -20.19
CA SER A 43 -10.36 -4.14 -19.46
C SER A 43 -10.94 -4.75 -18.19
N VAL A 44 -10.55 -5.96 -17.82
CA VAL A 44 -11.07 -6.68 -16.65
C VAL A 44 -9.99 -7.57 -16.05
N ALA A 45 -9.89 -7.48 -14.82
CA ALA A 45 -9.43 -8.36 -13.74
C ALA A 45 -8.67 -9.65 -14.05
N SER A 46 -8.28 -9.98 -15.27
CA SER A 46 -7.49 -11.18 -15.50
C SER A 46 -6.86 -11.24 -16.88
N ILE A 47 -5.69 -11.82 -16.92
CA ILE A 47 -4.86 -11.99 -18.10
C ILE A 47 -5.34 -13.24 -18.87
N PRO A 48 -5.44 -13.21 -20.22
CA PRO A 48 -5.72 -14.41 -21.01
C PRO A 48 -4.73 -15.53 -20.70
N GLU A 49 -5.20 -16.77 -20.64
CA GLU A 49 -4.36 -17.91 -20.25
C GLU A 49 -3.12 -18.07 -21.14
N SER A 50 -3.25 -17.79 -22.45
CA SER A 50 -2.13 -17.81 -23.38
C SER A 50 -0.98 -16.86 -23.01
N GLU A 51 -1.29 -15.77 -22.31
CA GLU A 51 -0.35 -14.74 -21.86
C GLU A 51 0.08 -14.95 -20.41
N GLY A 52 -0.66 -15.73 -19.64
CA GLY A 52 -0.51 -15.84 -18.19
C GLY A 52 0.93 -16.16 -17.76
N LYS A 53 1.59 -17.12 -18.38
CA LYS A 53 2.97 -17.49 -18.04
C LYS A 53 3.97 -16.36 -18.33
N ARG A 54 3.80 -15.68 -19.47
CA ARG A 54 4.67 -14.57 -19.85
C ARG A 54 4.52 -13.39 -18.90
N MET A 55 3.29 -13.05 -18.57
CA MET A 55 3.01 -11.97 -17.64
C MET A 55 3.45 -12.32 -16.23
N ALA A 56 3.18 -13.53 -15.74
CA ALA A 56 3.67 -13.97 -14.43
C ALA A 56 5.19 -13.86 -14.30
N ALA A 57 5.95 -14.19 -15.35
CA ALA A 57 7.41 -14.05 -15.34
C ALA A 57 7.85 -12.58 -15.17
N LYS A 58 7.15 -11.62 -15.79
CA LYS A 58 7.42 -10.20 -15.62
C LYS A 58 7.13 -9.73 -14.17
N TYR A 59 5.96 -10.08 -13.62
CA TYR A 59 5.61 -9.77 -12.23
C TYR A 59 6.61 -10.36 -11.24
N VAL A 60 6.95 -11.63 -11.39
CA VAL A 60 7.95 -12.31 -10.55
C VAL A 60 9.31 -11.64 -10.64
N LYS A 61 9.74 -11.25 -11.86
CA LYS A 61 11.00 -10.52 -12.04
C LYS A 61 10.99 -9.18 -11.29
N PHE A 62 9.90 -8.42 -11.37
CA PHE A 62 9.76 -7.16 -10.62
C PHE A 62 9.76 -7.40 -9.12
N LEU A 63 8.91 -8.30 -8.60
CA LEU A 63 8.83 -8.63 -7.19
C LEU A 63 10.18 -9.08 -6.62
N ASN A 64 10.91 -9.93 -7.34
CA ASN A 64 12.24 -10.37 -6.95
C ASN A 64 13.27 -9.24 -6.97
N SER A 65 13.14 -8.25 -7.86
CA SER A 65 14.05 -7.10 -7.91
C SER A 65 13.89 -6.17 -6.71
N VAL A 66 12.69 -6.10 -6.15
CA VAL A 66 12.40 -5.34 -4.92
C VAL A 66 12.79 -6.16 -3.69
N ASP A 67 12.59 -7.46 -3.73
CA ASP A 67 12.86 -8.42 -2.65
C ASP A 67 12.26 -7.99 -1.30
N ALA A 68 11.01 -7.52 -1.33
CA ALA A 68 10.31 -7.09 -0.12
C ALA A 68 10.07 -8.29 0.82
N ASP A 69 10.14 -8.04 2.12
CA ASP A 69 9.81 -9.04 3.15
C ASP A 69 8.29 -9.11 3.38
N ILE A 70 7.62 -7.97 3.21
CA ILE A 70 6.18 -7.81 3.34
C ILE A 70 5.67 -6.98 2.15
N VAL A 71 4.57 -7.43 1.52
CA VAL A 71 3.97 -6.79 0.36
C VAL A 71 2.49 -6.56 0.61
N GLY A 72 2.06 -5.31 0.58
CA GLY A 72 0.66 -4.91 0.60
C GLY A 72 0.17 -4.61 -0.83
N ILE A 73 -0.95 -5.18 -1.22
CA ILE A 73 -1.52 -5.07 -2.56
C ILE A 73 -2.95 -4.54 -2.45
N THR A 74 -3.31 -3.57 -3.28
CA THR A 74 -4.70 -3.17 -3.57
C THR A 74 -5.09 -3.60 -4.99
N GLU A 75 -6.37 -3.70 -5.24
CA GLU A 75 -6.92 -4.20 -6.51
C GLU A 75 -6.38 -5.59 -6.87
N TYR A 76 -6.18 -6.42 -5.84
CA TYR A 76 -5.69 -7.78 -5.99
C TYR A 76 -6.74 -8.68 -6.64
N ASN A 77 -6.30 -9.53 -7.58
CA ASN A 77 -7.14 -10.58 -8.14
C ASN A 77 -6.46 -11.94 -7.97
N GLU A 78 -7.09 -12.84 -7.21
CA GLU A 78 -6.57 -14.20 -7.02
C GLU A 78 -6.63 -15.02 -8.32
N ASP A 79 -7.63 -14.79 -9.15
CA ASP A 79 -7.74 -15.42 -10.47
C ASP A 79 -6.88 -14.66 -11.49
N PHE A 80 -5.59 -14.99 -11.52
CA PHE A 80 -4.61 -14.30 -12.35
C PHE A 80 -4.90 -14.45 -13.86
N THR A 81 -5.51 -15.57 -14.28
CA THR A 81 -5.94 -15.81 -15.67
C THR A 81 -7.45 -15.89 -15.77
N THR A 82 -7.99 -15.53 -16.93
CA THR A 82 -9.44 -15.40 -17.19
C THR A 82 -10.25 -16.65 -16.80
N ASN A 83 -9.69 -17.84 -16.96
CA ASN A 83 -10.35 -19.09 -16.58
C ASN A 83 -9.97 -19.57 -15.17
N GLY A 84 -9.20 -18.79 -14.40
CA GLY A 84 -8.75 -19.14 -13.06
C GLY A 84 -7.77 -20.31 -12.99
N SER A 85 -7.19 -20.72 -14.13
CA SER A 85 -6.21 -21.81 -14.18
C SER A 85 -4.89 -21.48 -13.46
N MET A 86 -4.59 -20.19 -13.32
CA MET A 86 -3.41 -19.68 -12.61
C MET A 86 -3.84 -18.74 -11.48
N LYS A 87 -3.48 -19.06 -10.25
CA LYS A 87 -3.74 -18.24 -9.08
C LYS A 87 -2.58 -17.29 -8.82
N ALA A 88 -2.87 -16.01 -8.60
CA ALA A 88 -1.84 -14.99 -8.34
C ALA A 88 -0.97 -15.34 -7.14
N SER A 89 -1.56 -15.81 -6.03
CA SER A 89 -0.81 -16.16 -4.83
C SER A 89 0.26 -17.23 -5.07
N THR A 90 -0.02 -18.21 -5.93
CA THR A 90 0.93 -19.30 -6.23
C THR A 90 1.88 -18.96 -7.37
N ALA A 91 1.42 -18.16 -8.34
CA ALA A 91 2.20 -17.81 -9.52
C ALA A 91 3.20 -16.67 -9.25
N LEU A 92 2.81 -15.68 -8.44
CA LEU A 92 3.55 -14.43 -8.26
C LEU A 92 4.24 -14.36 -6.89
N PHE A 93 3.64 -14.90 -5.83
CA PHE A 93 4.10 -14.77 -4.44
C PHE A 93 4.61 -16.09 -3.85
N LYS A 94 5.34 -16.86 -4.68
CA LYS A 94 5.93 -18.11 -4.22
C LYS A 94 6.90 -17.87 -3.05
N GLY A 95 6.68 -18.57 -1.94
CA GLY A 95 7.50 -18.45 -0.72
C GLY A 95 7.00 -17.38 0.26
N TYR A 96 5.88 -16.73 -0.06
CA TYR A 96 5.18 -15.88 0.89
C TYR A 96 3.99 -16.61 1.49
N GLU A 97 3.76 -16.36 2.77
CA GLU A 97 2.46 -16.55 3.41
C GLU A 97 1.51 -15.44 2.96
N LYS A 98 0.21 -15.68 3.02
CA LYS A 98 -0.80 -14.72 2.55
C LYS A 98 -1.91 -14.46 3.55
N SER A 99 -2.44 -13.26 3.48
CA SER A 99 -3.72 -12.87 4.06
C SER A 99 -4.46 -12.04 3.02
N VAL A 100 -5.50 -12.62 2.44
CA VAL A 100 -6.28 -12.03 1.35
C VAL A 100 -7.66 -11.69 1.90
N GLY A 101 -8.08 -10.45 1.71
CA GLY A 101 -9.41 -9.98 2.09
C GLY A 101 -10.50 -10.49 1.15
N PRO A 102 -11.77 -10.24 1.47
CA PRO A 102 -12.88 -10.58 0.61
C PRO A 102 -12.81 -9.80 -0.70
N ALA A 103 -13.10 -10.48 -1.82
CA ALA A 103 -13.31 -9.79 -3.09
C ALA A 103 -14.67 -9.10 -3.06
N LYS A 104 -14.68 -7.78 -3.18
CA LYS A 104 -15.89 -6.95 -3.23
C LYS A 104 -15.79 -6.03 -4.45
N GLY A 105 -16.56 -6.33 -5.49
CA GLY A 105 -16.44 -5.62 -6.76
C GLY A 105 -15.00 -5.67 -7.28
N ASP A 106 -14.45 -4.50 -7.58
CA ASP A 106 -13.06 -4.34 -8.04
C ASP A 106 -12.05 -4.16 -6.88
N VAL A 107 -12.53 -4.16 -5.64
CA VAL A 107 -11.68 -3.94 -4.45
C VAL A 107 -11.35 -5.26 -3.79
N CYS A 108 -10.09 -5.65 -3.83
CA CYS A 108 -9.55 -6.73 -3.01
C CYS A 108 -8.18 -6.30 -2.47
N ASN A 109 -8.02 -6.36 -1.16
CA ASN A 109 -6.79 -6.02 -0.47
C ASN A 109 -6.10 -7.30 -0.01
N ALA A 110 -4.79 -7.40 -0.23
CA ALA A 110 -4.01 -8.55 0.16
C ALA A 110 -2.69 -8.15 0.82
N ILE A 111 -2.23 -8.96 1.77
CA ILE A 111 -0.93 -8.81 2.42
C ILE A 111 -0.19 -10.13 2.32
N PHE A 112 1.03 -10.08 1.76
CA PHE A 112 1.95 -11.20 1.63
C PHE A 112 3.17 -10.95 2.51
N TYR A 113 3.69 -11.98 3.16
CA TYR A 113 4.86 -11.85 4.04
C TYR A 113 5.71 -13.13 4.04
N LYS A 114 7.03 -12.95 4.13
CA LYS A 114 7.97 -14.07 4.25
C LYS A 114 7.93 -14.62 5.68
N SER A 115 7.63 -15.91 5.85
CA SER A 115 7.56 -16.56 7.19
C SER A 115 8.90 -16.53 7.94
N ALA A 116 10.03 -16.42 7.23
CA ALA A 116 11.34 -16.23 7.85
C ALA A 116 11.52 -14.86 8.52
N LYS A 117 10.65 -13.89 8.23
CA LYS A 117 10.74 -12.50 8.73
C LYS A 117 9.60 -12.13 9.66
N ALA A 118 8.43 -12.74 9.48
CA ALA A 118 7.23 -12.37 10.20
C ALA A 118 6.33 -13.58 10.43
N ALA A 119 5.65 -13.61 11.57
CA ALA A 119 4.66 -14.62 11.90
C ALA A 119 3.31 -13.95 12.19
N LYS A 120 2.24 -14.43 11.56
CA LYS A 120 0.89 -13.89 11.79
C LYS A 120 0.41 -14.17 13.21
N ILE A 121 -0.08 -13.13 13.90
CA ILE A 121 -0.68 -13.20 15.22
C ILE A 121 -2.21 -13.08 15.09
N ASP A 122 -2.68 -12.11 14.27
CA ASP A 122 -4.09 -11.75 14.15
C ASP A 122 -4.38 -11.19 12.77
N GLU A 123 -5.66 -11.20 12.38
CA GLU A 123 -6.12 -10.55 11.14
C GLU A 123 -7.57 -10.11 11.25
N LYS A 124 -7.93 -9.05 10.53
CA LYS A 124 -9.31 -8.59 10.40
C LYS A 124 -9.56 -7.92 9.04
N ASP A 125 -10.83 -7.99 8.60
CA ASP A 125 -11.37 -7.22 7.50
C ASP A 125 -12.47 -6.31 8.06
N VAL A 126 -12.37 -5.01 7.82
CA VAL A 126 -13.34 -4.03 8.34
C VAL A 126 -13.87 -3.20 7.20
N PHE A 127 -15.15 -3.35 6.93
CA PHE A 127 -15.86 -2.58 5.93
C PHE A 127 -16.16 -1.18 6.45
N PHE A 128 -16.01 -0.18 5.57
CA PHE A 128 -16.48 1.16 5.85
C PHE A 128 -18.00 1.21 5.62
N GLU A 129 -18.74 1.57 6.66
CA GLU A 129 -20.19 1.62 6.61
C GLU A 129 -20.68 2.89 5.93
N ASN A 130 -21.82 2.79 5.22
CA ASN A 130 -22.55 3.92 4.61
C ASN A 130 -21.77 4.71 3.55
N HIS A 131 -20.83 4.09 2.84
CA HIS A 131 -20.11 4.68 1.73
C HIS A 131 -20.62 4.16 0.38
N PHE A 132 -20.38 4.93 -0.67
CA PHE A 132 -20.89 4.63 -2.02
C PHE A 132 -20.30 3.33 -2.60
N GLU A 133 -19.06 3.05 -2.30
CA GLU A 133 -18.36 1.81 -2.70
C GLU A 133 -18.23 0.88 -1.49
N ASP A 134 -18.31 -0.42 -1.72
CA ASP A 134 -18.09 -1.45 -0.70
C ASP A 134 -16.59 -1.54 -0.34
N THR A 135 -16.00 -0.41 0.07
CA THR A 135 -14.60 -0.32 0.44
C THR A 135 -14.35 -0.84 1.85
N TYR A 136 -13.15 -1.35 2.08
CA TYR A 136 -12.73 -1.90 3.37
C TYR A 136 -11.23 -1.80 3.55
N TYR A 137 -10.74 -2.04 4.76
CA TYR A 137 -9.34 -2.33 4.96
C TYR A 137 -9.12 -3.78 5.39
N LYS A 138 -8.04 -4.37 4.91
CA LYS A 138 -7.46 -5.63 5.38
C LYS A 138 -6.34 -5.31 6.37
N ALA A 139 -6.38 -5.88 7.57
CA ALA A 139 -5.31 -5.72 8.55
C ALA A 139 -4.78 -7.08 9.00
N VAL A 140 -3.45 -7.17 9.12
CA VAL A 140 -2.76 -8.35 9.64
C VAL A 140 -1.79 -7.89 10.72
N LYS A 141 -1.87 -8.49 11.90
CA LYS A 141 -0.89 -8.29 12.98
C LYS A 141 0.22 -9.31 12.82
N LEU A 142 1.43 -8.85 12.56
CA LEU A 142 2.60 -9.69 12.40
C LEU A 142 3.55 -9.54 13.58
N ASN A 143 4.10 -10.66 14.07
CA ASN A 143 5.23 -10.64 14.98
C ASN A 143 6.52 -10.55 14.17
N ILE A 144 7.26 -9.46 14.33
CA ILE A 144 8.56 -9.24 13.69
C ILE A 144 9.63 -9.22 14.78
N SER A 145 10.39 -10.28 14.89
CA SER A 145 11.44 -10.46 15.92
C SER A 145 10.95 -10.18 17.35
N GLY A 146 9.72 -10.58 17.68
CA GLY A 146 9.11 -10.40 19.00
C GLY A 146 8.29 -9.13 19.16
N VAL A 147 8.28 -8.23 18.18
CA VAL A 147 7.48 -7.00 18.20
C VAL A 147 6.22 -7.17 17.35
N PRO A 148 5.01 -7.01 17.94
CA PRO A 148 3.76 -7.01 17.19
C PRO A 148 3.60 -5.71 16.39
N VAL A 149 3.37 -5.83 15.08
CA VAL A 149 3.14 -4.70 14.17
C VAL A 149 1.89 -4.97 13.34
N TRP A 150 0.97 -4.02 13.26
CA TRP A 150 -0.14 -4.06 12.33
C TRP A 150 0.29 -3.58 10.94
N PHE A 151 0.02 -4.40 9.94
CA PHE A 151 0.06 -4.02 8.54
C PHE A 151 -1.37 -3.94 8.03
N VAL A 152 -1.72 -2.78 7.49
CA VAL A 152 -3.07 -2.47 7.03
C VAL A 152 -3.02 -2.08 5.57
N GLN A 153 -3.84 -2.72 4.76
CA GLN A 153 -3.96 -2.43 3.34
C GLN A 153 -5.37 -1.92 3.07
N THR A 154 -5.48 -0.76 2.42
CA THR A 154 -6.76 -0.12 2.13
C THR A 154 -6.81 0.44 0.71
N HIS A 155 -8.03 0.55 0.20
CA HIS A 155 -8.35 1.28 -1.02
C HIS A 155 -9.60 2.10 -0.70
N LEU A 156 -9.44 3.42 -0.69
CA LEU A 156 -10.53 4.31 -0.28
C LEU A 156 -11.46 4.65 -1.46
N ASP A 157 -12.60 5.24 -1.14
CA ASP A 157 -13.62 5.61 -2.11
C ASP A 157 -13.05 6.48 -3.24
N SER A 158 -13.27 6.07 -4.48
CA SER A 158 -12.74 6.71 -5.68
C SER A 158 -13.61 7.85 -6.21
N ASN A 159 -14.86 7.95 -5.80
CA ASN A 159 -15.81 8.84 -6.44
C ASN A 159 -15.62 10.30 -6.04
N THR A 160 -14.84 11.01 -6.83
CA THR A 160 -14.33 12.34 -6.55
C THR A 160 -15.08 13.48 -7.22
N TYR A 161 -16.04 13.15 -8.08
CA TYR A 161 -16.74 14.17 -8.87
C TYR A 161 -17.86 14.87 -8.11
N LEU A 162 -18.30 14.31 -7.01
CA LEU A 162 -19.35 14.86 -6.17
C LEU A 162 -18.74 15.34 -4.85
N SER A 163 -19.11 16.52 -4.40
CA SER A 163 -18.58 17.16 -3.18
C SER A 163 -18.77 16.34 -1.88
N GLY A 164 -19.60 15.29 -1.92
CA GLY A 164 -19.81 14.36 -0.81
C GLY A 164 -18.66 13.38 -0.61
N HIS A 165 -18.00 12.93 -1.66
CA HIS A 165 -17.03 11.84 -1.59
C HIS A 165 -15.67 12.19 -0.96
N ARG A 166 -15.27 13.47 -0.98
CA ARG A 166 -14.15 13.94 -0.15
C ARG A 166 -14.42 13.70 1.33
N ARG A 167 -15.64 13.95 1.76
CA ARG A 167 -16.08 13.71 3.14
C ARG A 167 -16.05 12.23 3.48
N ASP A 168 -16.46 11.36 2.56
CA ASP A 168 -16.46 9.92 2.75
C ASP A 168 -15.02 9.40 2.96
N ARG A 169 -14.05 9.83 2.13
CA ARG A 169 -12.63 9.49 2.33
C ARG A 169 -12.09 9.97 3.67
N GLU A 170 -12.43 11.20 4.06
CA GLU A 170 -12.02 11.74 5.36
C GLU A 170 -12.59 10.92 6.52
N GLU A 171 -13.84 10.46 6.42
CA GLU A 171 -14.46 9.58 7.41
C GLU A 171 -13.80 8.20 7.44
N GLN A 172 -13.46 7.64 6.29
CA GLN A 172 -12.71 6.39 6.17
C GLN A 172 -11.30 6.52 6.81
N MET A 173 -10.60 7.63 6.57
CA MET A 173 -9.31 7.91 7.21
C MET A 173 -9.45 8.05 8.73
N LYS A 174 -10.48 8.74 9.21
CA LYS A 174 -10.77 8.87 10.66
C LYS A 174 -11.04 7.51 11.29
N LYS A 175 -11.77 6.64 10.59
CA LYS A 175 -12.01 5.26 11.04
C LYS A 175 -10.73 4.46 11.17
N LEU A 176 -9.82 4.55 10.19
CA LEU A 176 -8.49 3.94 10.29
C LEU A 176 -7.72 4.45 11.51
N ILE A 177 -7.72 5.77 11.73
CA ILE A 177 -7.08 6.38 12.89
C ILE A 177 -7.68 5.86 14.19
N GLU A 178 -9.00 5.85 14.29
CA GLU A 178 -9.70 5.38 15.50
C GLU A 178 -9.34 3.94 15.85
N ASP A 179 -9.33 3.05 14.85
CA ASP A 179 -9.08 1.63 15.03
C ASP A 179 -7.63 1.31 15.41
N PHE A 180 -6.68 2.19 15.07
CA PHE A 180 -5.25 1.95 15.29
C PHE A 180 -4.53 2.97 16.17
N ARG A 181 -5.20 4.04 16.65
CA ARG A 181 -4.56 5.09 17.46
C ARG A 181 -3.94 4.58 18.77
N ASN A 182 -4.44 3.49 19.31
CA ASN A 182 -3.94 2.90 20.56
C ASN A 182 -2.91 1.78 20.32
N GLU A 183 -2.70 1.37 19.07
CA GLU A 183 -1.68 0.39 18.73
C GLU A 183 -0.30 1.05 18.67
N PRO A 184 0.73 0.44 19.26
CA PRO A 184 2.06 1.06 19.32
C PRO A 184 2.78 1.06 17.97
N HIS A 185 2.58 0.04 17.15
CA HIS A 185 3.27 -0.10 15.88
C HIS A 185 2.27 -0.41 14.75
N VAL A 186 2.16 0.51 13.80
CA VAL A 186 1.19 0.43 12.69
C VAL A 186 1.83 0.90 11.38
N VAL A 187 1.55 0.16 10.33
CA VAL A 187 1.86 0.51 8.94
C VAL A 187 0.55 0.43 8.14
N ILE A 188 0.01 1.55 7.69
CA ILE A 188 -1.18 1.63 6.85
C ILE A 188 -0.71 2.02 5.45
N ALA A 189 -1.00 1.20 4.46
CA ALA A 189 -0.66 1.50 3.08
C ALA A 189 -1.89 1.32 2.18
N GLY A 190 -1.92 2.02 1.05
CA GLY A 190 -3.04 1.89 0.15
C GLY A 190 -3.11 2.96 -0.92
N ASP A 191 -4.09 2.81 -1.79
CA ASP A 191 -4.61 3.86 -2.63
C ASP A 191 -5.64 4.68 -1.82
N PHE A 192 -5.23 5.86 -1.41
CA PHE A 192 -6.07 6.77 -0.62
C PHE A 192 -6.91 7.69 -1.50
N ARG A 193 -6.76 7.63 -2.81
CA ARG A 193 -7.47 8.50 -3.78
C ARG A 193 -7.33 10.01 -3.50
N VAL A 194 -6.30 10.41 -2.77
CA VAL A 194 -6.00 11.81 -2.47
C VAL A 194 -5.42 12.48 -3.71
N GLY A 195 -5.90 13.68 -4.04
CA GLY A 195 -5.39 14.44 -5.18
C GLY A 195 -5.96 14.04 -6.54
N VAL A 196 -7.11 13.39 -6.59
CA VAL A 196 -7.74 12.96 -7.83
C VAL A 196 -8.12 14.13 -8.74
N ARG A 197 -7.86 13.95 -10.03
CA ARG A 197 -8.05 14.95 -11.06
C ARG A 197 -9.53 15.26 -11.29
N ILE A 198 -9.90 16.53 -11.16
CA ILE A 198 -11.18 17.05 -11.63
C ILE A 198 -10.99 17.46 -13.11
N PRO A 199 -11.80 16.95 -14.07
CA PRO A 199 -11.71 17.36 -15.46
C PRO A 199 -11.75 18.88 -15.62
N GLY A 200 -10.82 19.43 -16.39
CA GLY A 200 -10.72 20.87 -16.64
C GLY A 200 -10.09 21.71 -15.52
N LYS A 201 -9.64 21.09 -14.42
CA LYS A 201 -8.86 21.75 -13.37
C LYS A 201 -7.45 21.15 -13.28
N PRO A 202 -6.43 21.95 -12.90
CA PRO A 202 -5.12 21.38 -12.60
C PRO A 202 -5.27 20.35 -11.47
N CYS A 203 -4.52 19.26 -11.60
CA CYS A 203 -4.41 18.30 -10.51
C CYS A 203 -3.57 18.94 -9.41
N PHE A 204 -4.22 19.33 -8.33
CA PHE A 204 -3.50 19.71 -7.12
C PHE A 204 -3.47 18.51 -6.20
N PRO A 205 -2.30 18.06 -5.74
CA PRO A 205 -2.27 17.23 -4.55
C PRO A 205 -3.06 18.00 -3.49
N ALA A 206 -3.95 17.30 -2.80
CA ALA A 206 -4.63 17.84 -1.64
C ALA A 206 -3.95 17.24 -0.38
N PRO A 207 -2.66 17.59 -0.12
CA PRO A 207 -1.92 17.03 0.99
C PRO A 207 -2.62 17.28 2.33
N GLU A 208 -3.44 18.32 2.40
CA GLU A 208 -4.28 18.61 3.55
C GLU A 208 -5.29 17.51 3.89
N GLU A 209 -5.63 16.62 2.96
CA GLU A 209 -6.48 15.45 3.29
C GLU A 209 -5.74 14.49 4.22
N TYR A 210 -4.41 14.40 4.15
CA TYR A 210 -3.59 13.58 5.04
C TYR A 210 -3.35 14.21 6.43
N ASP A 211 -3.64 15.50 6.62
CA ASP A 211 -3.46 16.19 7.91
C ASP A 211 -4.14 15.48 9.08
N VAL A 212 -5.21 14.73 8.82
CA VAL A 212 -5.92 13.97 9.85
C VAL A 212 -5.01 12.91 10.49
N PHE A 213 -4.13 12.28 9.70
CA PHE A 213 -3.16 11.31 10.20
C PHE A 213 -2.04 11.97 10.99
N GLU A 214 -1.47 13.07 10.47
CA GLU A 214 -0.41 13.80 11.16
C GLU A 214 -0.88 14.36 12.50
N LYS A 215 -2.10 14.95 12.55
CA LYS A 215 -2.75 15.41 13.79
C LYS A 215 -3.00 14.29 14.80
N ALA A 216 -3.13 13.05 14.33
CA ALA A 216 -3.28 11.86 15.16
C ALA A 216 -1.94 11.19 15.53
N GLY A 217 -0.79 11.81 15.17
CA GLY A 217 0.55 11.34 15.51
C GLY A 217 1.08 10.23 14.59
N PHE A 218 0.52 10.11 13.38
CA PHE A 218 1.07 9.25 12.33
C PHE A 218 2.03 10.03 11.43
N GLU A 219 2.99 9.34 10.82
CA GLU A 219 3.94 9.87 9.86
C GLU A 219 3.59 9.40 8.44
N LEU A 220 3.90 10.20 7.43
CA LEU A 220 3.65 9.90 6.02
C LEU A 220 4.96 9.59 5.31
N ALA A 221 5.03 8.50 4.54
CA ALA A 221 6.18 8.19 3.69
C ALA A 221 6.26 9.11 2.47
N ASN A 222 5.11 9.43 1.87
CA ASN A 222 5.00 10.33 0.72
C ASN A 222 4.63 11.76 1.17
N LEU A 223 5.48 12.37 1.98
CA LEU A 223 5.29 13.73 2.52
C LEU A 223 5.16 14.80 1.44
N PHE A 224 5.86 14.63 0.32
CA PHE A 224 5.96 15.67 -0.72
C PHE A 224 4.93 15.49 -1.84
N GLY A 225 4.01 14.53 -1.71
CA GLY A 225 3.00 14.28 -2.72
C GLY A 225 3.61 13.84 -4.06
N THR A 226 4.66 13.02 -4.03
CA THR A 226 5.19 12.40 -5.26
C THR A 226 4.08 11.62 -5.95
N GLY A 227 3.83 11.92 -7.21
CA GLY A 227 2.81 11.23 -7.99
C GLY A 227 3.09 9.75 -8.10
N THR A 228 2.02 8.95 -8.00
CA THR A 228 2.06 7.49 -8.19
C THR A 228 1.21 7.05 -9.37
N TYR A 229 0.30 7.90 -9.85
CA TYR A 229 -0.64 7.63 -10.91
C TYR A 229 -0.76 8.83 -11.88
N PRO A 230 -1.03 8.63 -13.18
CA PRO A 230 -0.82 7.37 -13.91
C PRO A 230 0.67 7.10 -14.12
N VAL A 231 1.07 5.83 -14.30
CA VAL A 231 2.48 5.42 -14.39
C VAL A 231 3.28 6.13 -15.46
N ASP A 232 2.68 6.44 -16.61
CA ASP A 232 3.34 7.15 -17.73
C ASP A 232 3.67 8.61 -17.43
N SER A 233 2.93 9.24 -16.53
CA SER A 233 3.12 10.62 -16.12
C SER A 233 2.58 10.81 -14.70
N PRO A 234 3.29 10.32 -13.69
CA PRO A 234 2.79 10.24 -12.32
C PRO A 234 2.69 11.63 -11.70
N ILE A 235 1.48 12.16 -11.70
CA ILE A 235 1.16 13.50 -11.19
C ILE A 235 0.19 13.48 -10.01
N GLN A 236 -0.46 12.33 -9.75
CA GLN A 236 -1.42 12.19 -8.67
C GLN A 236 -0.81 11.30 -7.57
N PRO A 237 -0.67 11.81 -6.32
CA PRO A 237 -0.12 11.04 -5.20
C PRO A 237 -1.21 10.20 -4.53
N LEU A 238 -1.80 9.26 -5.30
CA LEU A 238 -2.92 8.45 -4.82
C LEU A 238 -2.49 7.48 -3.71
N ASP A 239 -1.26 6.95 -3.83
CA ASP A 239 -0.74 5.94 -2.91
C ASP A 239 0.15 6.56 -1.84
N ASN A 240 0.07 6.00 -0.64
CA ASN A 240 0.94 6.37 0.48
C ASN A 240 1.18 5.18 1.42
N ILE A 241 2.17 5.36 2.31
CA ILE A 241 2.43 4.51 3.47
C ILE A 241 2.42 5.42 4.69
N ILE A 242 1.59 5.09 5.66
CA ILE A 242 1.34 5.88 6.87
C ILE A 242 1.78 5.04 8.06
N LEU A 243 2.50 5.64 8.98
CA LEU A 243 3.29 4.95 9.98
C LEU A 243 3.00 5.48 11.38
N LYS A 244 3.06 4.59 12.37
CA LYS A 244 3.08 4.96 13.78
C LYS A 244 3.99 4.01 14.54
N GLY A 245 4.95 4.56 15.31
CA GLY A 245 5.89 3.79 16.10
C GLY A 245 6.84 2.88 15.31
N VAL A 246 6.96 3.13 14.02
CA VAL A 246 7.82 2.40 13.07
C VAL A 246 8.65 3.42 12.30
N GLY A 247 9.96 3.28 12.30
CA GLY A 247 10.82 4.15 11.51
C GLY A 247 10.80 3.80 10.03
N ILE A 248 11.06 4.79 9.17
CA ILE A 248 11.08 4.62 7.72
C ILE A 248 12.36 5.19 7.11
N SER A 249 12.89 4.47 6.12
CA SER A 249 14.02 4.90 5.30
C SER A 249 13.96 4.27 3.91
N GLU A 250 14.85 4.69 3.03
CA GLU A 250 14.98 4.14 1.67
C GLU A 250 13.67 4.13 0.88
N VAL A 251 12.85 5.17 1.01
CA VAL A 251 11.59 5.29 0.26
C VAL A 251 11.90 5.42 -1.24
N ARG A 252 11.28 4.56 -2.05
CA ARG A 252 11.44 4.52 -3.50
C ARG A 252 10.10 4.37 -4.18
N PHE A 253 9.93 5.10 -5.27
CA PHE A 253 8.81 4.97 -6.19
C PHE A 253 9.30 4.18 -7.40
N LEU A 254 8.68 3.05 -7.68
CA LEU A 254 9.20 2.06 -8.63
C LEU A 254 8.20 1.88 -9.77
N GLU A 255 8.71 2.06 -10.98
CA GLU A 255 8.00 1.72 -12.20
C GLU A 255 8.25 0.24 -12.53
N ALA A 256 7.19 -0.50 -12.81
CA ALA A 256 7.17 -1.94 -12.97
C ALA A 256 7.03 -2.39 -14.44
N ASP A 257 7.64 -1.71 -15.40
CA ASP A 257 7.57 -2.02 -16.84
C ASP A 257 6.11 -2.06 -17.35
N HIS A 258 5.30 -1.06 -16.94
CA HIS A 258 3.87 -0.92 -17.25
C HIS A 258 3.00 -2.12 -16.82
N LEU A 259 3.40 -2.85 -15.78
CA LEU A 259 2.61 -3.95 -15.22
C LEU A 259 1.42 -3.48 -14.37
N SER A 260 1.34 -2.20 -14.08
CA SER A 260 0.24 -1.50 -13.43
C SER A 260 0.22 -0.07 -13.91
N ASP A 261 -0.90 0.60 -13.80
CA ASP A 261 -1.05 2.03 -14.00
C ASP A 261 -0.59 2.87 -12.81
N HIS A 262 -0.22 2.22 -11.69
CA HIS A 262 0.39 2.84 -10.51
C HIS A 262 1.87 2.50 -10.36
N LEU A 263 2.66 3.43 -9.80
CA LEU A 263 3.99 3.13 -9.27
C LEU A 263 3.87 2.36 -7.95
N ALA A 264 4.76 1.39 -7.73
CA ALA A 264 4.90 0.78 -6.42
C ALA A 264 5.71 1.68 -5.48
N ILE A 265 5.39 1.68 -4.18
CA ILE A 265 6.18 2.36 -3.15
C ILE A 265 6.90 1.29 -2.32
N SER A 266 8.22 1.33 -2.29
CA SER A 266 9.04 0.45 -1.45
C SER A 266 9.82 1.26 -0.42
N CYS A 267 9.96 0.71 0.79
CA CYS A 267 10.71 1.32 1.87
C CYS A 267 11.36 0.26 2.77
N LYS A 268 12.31 0.71 3.58
CA LYS A 268 12.83 -0.05 4.72
C LYS A 268 12.16 0.46 5.99
N LEU A 269 11.54 -0.44 6.74
CA LEU A 269 10.92 -0.18 8.03
C LEU A 269 11.87 -0.60 9.14
N SER A 270 12.13 0.28 10.10
CA SER A 270 12.88 -0.01 11.33
C SER A 270 11.90 -0.26 12.46
N ILE A 271 11.99 -1.44 13.08
CA ILE A 271 11.12 -1.87 14.18
C ILE A 271 11.88 -1.69 15.47
N TYR A 272 11.29 -0.98 16.42
CA TYR A 272 11.86 -0.67 17.70
C TYR A 272 11.20 -1.52 18.80
N ASP A 273 11.92 -1.76 19.89
CA ASP A 273 11.29 -2.30 21.12
C ASP A 273 10.25 -1.30 21.62
N GLY A 274 9.04 -1.78 21.92
CA GLY A 274 8.05 -0.97 22.63
C GLY A 274 8.54 -0.65 24.03
N GLU A 275 8.26 0.58 24.51
CA GLU A 275 8.44 0.95 25.92
C GLU A 275 7.46 0.19 26.81
#